data_bb1a9a79c1973cf920ebc65a76847c25
#
_entry.id   bb1a9a79c1973cf920ebc65a76847c25
#
_cell.length_a   1.000
_cell.length_b   1.000
_cell.length_c   1.000
_cell.angle_alpha   90.00
_cell.angle_beta   90.00
_cell.angle_gamma   90.00
#
_symmetry.space_group_name_H-M   'P 1'
#
loop_
_entity.id
_entity.type
_entity.pdbx_description
1 polymer ?
#
loop_
_entity_poly.entity_id
_entity_poly.type
_entity_poly.pdbx_seq_one_letter_code
_entity_poly.pdbx_strand_id
1 'polypeptide(L)'
;MANTTYNLGRVGMNVRGEYSPTIAYQPMDIVTYQNGSYMAKVATTGSAPTNTSKWDKLMQGSSDYAVAAKNTGIKWIDGRPVYRRILTGTSLIDAGSTTIGNIGPVDVIIRLDGFVRRPTGGLQTFGFAYYNNPQQMVTANVTKEGDVVVYKGNAWTTEYYAMVIYYCQKSGASG
;
A
#
# COMPACT_ATOMS: atom_id res chain seq x y z
N MET A 1 9.97 -61.16 13.92
CA MET A 1 10.55 -59.81 13.79
C MET A 1 9.50 -58.83 14.23
N ALA A 2 9.79 -57.99 15.21
CA ALA A 2 8.86 -56.95 15.66
C ALA A 2 8.75 -55.85 14.60
N ASN A 3 7.50 -55.53 14.19
CA ASN A 3 7.24 -54.48 13.23
C ASN A 3 7.32 -53.12 13.98
N THR A 4 8.39 -52.40 13.80
CA THR A 4 8.55 -51.06 14.44
C THR A 4 7.81 -50.03 13.61
N THR A 5 6.70 -49.51 14.13
CA THR A 5 5.97 -48.42 13.50
C THR A 5 6.62 -47.10 13.88
N TYR A 6 7.13 -46.39 12.90
CA TYR A 6 7.63 -45.02 13.09
C TYR A 6 6.50 -44.03 12.85
N ASN A 7 6.23 -43.17 13.83
CA ASN A 7 5.34 -42.03 13.65
C ASN A 7 6.17 -40.87 13.09
N LEU A 8 6.07 -40.66 11.80
CA LEU A 8 6.80 -39.59 11.11
C LEU A 8 6.20 -38.17 11.39
N GLY A 9 5.11 -38.11 12.15
CA GLY A 9 4.40 -36.85 12.37
C GLY A 9 3.75 -36.35 11.08
N ARG A 10 3.52 -35.02 11.03
CA ARG A 10 2.96 -34.38 9.82
C ARG A 10 4.09 -34.08 8.84
N VAL A 11 4.01 -34.62 7.64
CA VAL A 11 5.03 -34.52 6.57
C VAL A 11 4.63 -33.55 5.45
N GLY A 12 3.54 -32.79 5.59
CA GLY A 12 3.06 -31.88 4.56
C GLY A 12 2.36 -30.64 5.14
N MET A 13 2.37 -29.58 4.34
CA MET A 13 1.62 -28.35 4.64
C MET A 13 0.12 -28.62 4.55
N ASN A 14 -0.64 -28.00 5.45
CA ASN A 14 -2.09 -28.13 5.48
C ASN A 14 -2.75 -26.74 5.50
N VAL A 15 -3.50 -26.42 4.46
CA VAL A 15 -4.20 -25.14 4.34
C VAL A 15 -5.48 -25.18 5.17
N ARG A 16 -5.58 -24.30 6.15
CA ARG A 16 -6.67 -24.23 7.13
C ARG A 16 -7.66 -23.09 6.88
N GLY A 17 -7.43 -22.26 5.84
CA GLY A 17 -8.26 -21.10 5.55
C GLY A 17 -7.93 -19.90 6.44
N GLU A 18 -8.94 -19.10 6.79
CA GLU A 18 -8.76 -17.92 7.63
C GLU A 18 -8.45 -18.31 9.09
N TYR A 19 -7.53 -17.55 9.71
CA TYR A 19 -7.17 -17.75 11.12
C TYR A 19 -8.36 -17.53 12.05
N SER A 20 -8.54 -18.44 13.01
CA SER A 20 -9.48 -18.30 14.12
C SER A 20 -8.76 -18.53 15.45
N PRO A 21 -8.97 -17.66 16.47
CA PRO A 21 -8.32 -17.82 17.77
C PRO A 21 -8.81 -19.05 18.56
N THR A 22 -9.91 -19.65 18.16
CA THR A 22 -10.49 -20.82 18.83
C THR A 22 -10.01 -22.17 18.28
N ILE A 23 -9.34 -22.15 17.13
CA ILE A 23 -8.83 -23.37 16.48
C ILE A 23 -7.43 -23.68 16.99
N ALA A 24 -7.17 -24.96 17.26
CA ALA A 24 -5.83 -25.47 17.52
C ALA A 24 -5.10 -25.73 16.20
N TYR A 25 -3.95 -25.11 16.03
CA TYR A 25 -3.08 -25.28 14.87
C TYR A 25 -1.87 -26.13 15.22
N GLN A 26 -1.43 -26.92 14.26
CA GLN A 26 -0.26 -27.76 14.37
C GLN A 26 0.87 -27.21 13.48
N PRO A 27 2.14 -27.57 13.71
CA PRO A 27 3.22 -27.20 12.81
C PRO A 27 2.87 -27.53 11.37
N MET A 28 3.23 -26.64 10.43
CA MET A 28 2.92 -26.70 8.99
C MET A 28 1.45 -26.45 8.62
N ASP A 29 0.58 -26.05 9.56
CA ASP A 29 -0.73 -25.49 9.21
C ASP A 29 -0.53 -24.09 8.63
N ILE A 30 -1.18 -23.83 7.47
CA ILE A 30 -1.15 -22.52 6.80
C ILE A 30 -2.51 -21.86 6.96
N VAL A 31 -2.48 -20.59 7.38
CA VAL A 31 -3.69 -19.76 7.51
C VAL A 31 -3.52 -18.45 6.76
N THR A 32 -4.66 -17.83 6.42
CA THR A 32 -4.71 -16.44 5.98
C THR A 32 -5.09 -15.55 7.17
N TYR A 33 -4.45 -14.40 7.28
CA TYR A 33 -4.72 -13.41 8.33
C TYR A 33 -4.26 -12.03 7.88
N GLN A 34 -5.11 -11.00 8.03
CA GLN A 34 -4.79 -9.62 7.69
C GLN A 34 -4.04 -9.49 6.35
N ASN A 35 -4.63 -10.09 5.31
CA ASN A 35 -4.09 -10.04 3.95
C ASN A 35 -2.68 -10.66 3.77
N GLY A 36 -2.30 -11.57 4.64
CA GLY A 36 -1.07 -12.35 4.56
C GLY A 36 -1.34 -13.85 4.71
N SER A 37 -0.36 -14.66 4.34
CA SER A 37 -0.36 -16.11 4.60
C SER A 37 0.73 -16.42 5.61
N TYR A 38 0.40 -17.27 6.57
CA TYR A 38 1.26 -17.62 7.69
C TYR A 38 1.26 -19.11 7.93
N MET A 39 2.42 -19.66 8.31
CA MET A 39 2.58 -21.07 8.66
C MET A 39 2.88 -21.19 10.15
N ALA A 40 2.18 -22.08 10.83
CA ALA A 40 2.46 -22.41 12.20
C ALA A 40 3.81 -23.13 12.33
N LYS A 41 4.70 -22.64 13.21
CA LYS A 41 6.01 -23.23 13.54
C LYS A 41 5.87 -24.29 14.60
N VAL A 42 4.96 -24.08 15.51
CA VAL A 42 4.69 -24.95 16.66
C VAL A 42 3.18 -25.08 16.87
N ALA A 43 2.76 -26.08 17.63
CA ALA A 43 1.37 -26.20 18.05
C ALA A 43 0.94 -24.93 18.82
N THR A 44 -0.19 -24.35 18.43
CA THR A 44 -0.67 -23.10 19.02
C THR A 44 -2.18 -22.97 18.92
N THR A 45 -2.78 -22.32 19.93
CA THR A 45 -4.19 -21.93 19.98
C THR A 45 -4.25 -20.52 20.55
N GLY A 46 -5.12 -19.66 20.03
CA GLY A 46 -5.33 -18.29 20.51
C GLY A 46 -4.20 -17.29 20.18
N SER A 47 -3.10 -17.74 19.59
CA SER A 47 -1.95 -16.89 19.27
C SER A 47 -2.09 -16.35 17.85
N ALA A 48 -2.26 -15.03 17.69
CA ALA A 48 -2.40 -14.41 16.38
C ALA A 48 -1.17 -14.63 15.48
N PRO A 49 -1.35 -14.75 14.15
CA PRO A 49 -0.25 -14.94 13.19
C PRO A 49 0.82 -13.85 13.16
N THR A 50 0.58 -12.71 13.79
CA THR A 50 1.59 -11.66 14.01
C THR A 50 2.63 -12.03 15.06
N ASN A 51 2.42 -13.07 15.85
CA ASN A 51 3.37 -13.58 16.82
C ASN A 51 4.45 -14.42 16.11
N THR A 52 5.60 -13.81 15.84
CA THR A 52 6.71 -14.43 15.10
C THR A 52 7.38 -15.59 15.84
N SER A 53 7.15 -15.78 17.14
CA SER A 53 7.62 -16.96 17.87
C SER A 53 6.82 -18.23 17.55
N LYS A 54 5.58 -18.07 17.09
CA LYS A 54 4.64 -19.14 16.79
C LYS A 54 4.37 -19.33 15.30
N TRP A 55 4.56 -18.28 14.51
CA TRP A 55 4.20 -18.25 13.10
C TRP A 55 5.33 -17.72 12.23
N ASP A 56 5.51 -18.31 11.07
CA ASP A 56 6.30 -17.78 9.98
C ASP A 56 5.38 -17.14 8.94
N LYS A 57 5.71 -15.93 8.54
CA LYS A 57 5.01 -15.24 7.47
C LYS A 57 5.52 -15.75 6.13
N LEU A 58 4.64 -16.37 5.34
CA LEU A 58 4.96 -16.88 4.02
C LEU A 58 4.80 -15.83 2.92
N MET A 59 3.73 -15.04 3.02
CA MET A 59 3.39 -14.06 2.01
C MET A 59 2.68 -12.86 2.65
N GLN A 60 2.97 -11.68 2.14
CA GLN A 60 2.21 -10.46 2.40
C GLN A 60 1.38 -10.14 1.17
N GLY A 61 0.07 -10.02 1.32
CA GLY A 61 -0.75 -9.45 0.26
C GLY A 61 -0.41 -7.98 0.01
N SER A 62 -0.43 -7.56 -1.25
CA SER A 62 -0.02 -6.23 -1.68
C SER A 62 -1.12 -5.16 -1.59
N SER A 63 -2.28 -5.45 -1.02
CA SER A 63 -3.50 -4.66 -1.18
C SER A 63 -3.67 -3.46 -0.28
N ASP A 64 -2.66 -3.06 0.49
CA ASP A 64 -2.83 -1.90 1.35
C ASP A 64 -2.68 -0.59 0.59
N TYR A 65 -3.81 -0.04 0.18
CA TYR A 65 -3.93 1.36 -0.21
C TYR A 65 -4.01 2.24 1.05
N ALA A 66 -2.93 2.23 1.84
CA ALA A 66 -2.85 3.01 3.08
C ALA A 66 -2.53 4.47 2.78
N VAL A 67 -3.14 5.39 3.53
CA VAL A 67 -2.81 6.83 3.48
C VAL A 67 -1.44 7.13 4.10
N ALA A 68 -0.92 6.25 4.96
CA ALA A 68 0.44 6.32 5.46
C ALA A 68 1.46 5.84 4.40
N ALA A 69 2.67 6.37 4.46
CA ALA A 69 3.78 5.88 3.64
C ALA A 69 4.06 4.40 3.95
N LYS A 70 4.11 3.57 2.92
CA LYS A 70 4.34 2.14 3.06
C LYS A 70 5.43 1.68 2.11
N ASN A 71 6.40 0.92 2.63
CA ASN A 71 7.36 0.20 1.81
C ASN A 71 6.62 -0.89 1.02
N THR A 72 6.77 -0.88 -0.30
CA THR A 72 6.09 -1.83 -1.19
C THR A 72 6.75 -3.21 -1.23
N GLY A 73 7.93 -3.36 -0.69
CA GLY A 73 8.78 -4.54 -0.86
C GLY A 73 9.52 -4.58 -2.21
N ILE A 74 9.21 -3.66 -3.11
CA ILE A 74 9.87 -3.53 -4.42
C ILE A 74 11.12 -2.65 -4.27
N LYS A 75 12.16 -2.96 -5.04
CA LYS A 75 13.36 -2.11 -5.14
C LYS A 75 13.38 -1.39 -6.50
N TRP A 76 13.83 -0.15 -6.48
CA TRP A 76 14.13 0.60 -7.68
C TRP A 76 15.41 0.07 -8.35
N ILE A 77 15.69 0.52 -9.58
CA ILE A 77 16.84 0.06 -10.37
C ILE A 77 18.21 0.24 -9.68
N ASP A 78 18.29 1.17 -8.73
CA ASP A 78 19.51 1.45 -7.93
C ASP A 78 19.52 0.71 -6.57
N GLY A 79 18.56 -0.19 -6.33
CA GLY A 79 18.45 -1.02 -5.13
C GLY A 79 17.71 -0.37 -3.96
N ARG A 80 17.33 0.91 -4.05
CA ARG A 80 16.58 1.61 -3.01
C ARG A 80 15.14 1.09 -2.88
N PRO A 81 14.57 1.07 -1.66
CA PRO A 81 13.19 0.65 -1.48
C PRO A 81 12.22 1.65 -2.11
N VAL A 82 11.18 1.12 -2.75
CA VAL A 82 10.07 1.89 -3.29
C VAL A 82 8.99 2.01 -2.23
N TYR A 83 8.62 3.24 -1.92
CA TYR A 83 7.50 3.57 -1.05
C TYR A 83 6.26 3.92 -1.86
N ARG A 84 5.10 3.67 -1.27
CA ARG A 84 3.81 4.10 -1.80
C ARG A 84 3.06 4.88 -0.73
N ARG A 85 2.42 5.98 -1.12
CA ARG A 85 1.52 6.74 -0.28
C ARG A 85 0.27 7.14 -1.06
N ILE A 86 -0.85 7.22 -0.36
CA ILE A 86 -2.09 7.76 -0.90
C ILE A 86 -2.40 9.07 -0.20
N LEU A 87 -2.74 10.08 -0.98
CA LEU A 87 -3.27 11.35 -0.50
C LEU A 87 -4.70 11.48 -0.99
N THR A 88 -5.59 11.84 -0.07
CA THR A 88 -7.01 12.04 -0.35
C THR A 88 -7.50 13.30 0.32
N GLY A 89 -8.54 13.90 -0.21
CA GLY A 89 -9.19 15.05 0.38
C GLY A 89 -10.42 15.47 -0.40
N THR A 90 -11.10 16.47 0.11
CA THR A 90 -12.39 16.95 -0.43
C THR A 90 -12.32 18.37 -1.00
N SER A 91 -11.17 19.04 -0.88
CA SER A 91 -11.03 20.43 -1.31
C SER A 91 -9.72 20.67 -2.05
N LEU A 92 -9.83 21.25 -3.23
CA LEU A 92 -8.76 21.95 -3.95
C LEU A 92 -9.25 23.35 -4.23
N ILE A 93 -8.35 24.34 -4.23
CA ILE A 93 -8.73 25.71 -4.61
C ILE A 93 -9.26 25.73 -6.05
N ASP A 94 -10.17 26.64 -6.34
CA ASP A 94 -10.87 26.66 -7.64
C ASP A 94 -9.98 27.04 -8.82
N ALA A 95 -8.92 27.78 -8.58
CA ALA A 95 -7.86 28.03 -9.55
C ALA A 95 -6.52 28.27 -8.85
N GLY A 96 -5.47 27.62 -9.34
CA GLY A 96 -4.13 27.76 -8.77
C GLY A 96 -3.59 26.48 -8.14
N SER A 97 -2.67 26.61 -7.21
CA SER A 97 -1.93 25.50 -6.59
C SER A 97 -2.41 25.20 -5.17
N THR A 98 -2.61 23.94 -4.86
CA THR A 98 -2.92 23.45 -3.50
C THR A 98 -1.89 22.41 -3.08
N THR A 99 -1.21 22.60 -1.95
CA THR A 99 -0.41 21.54 -1.34
C THR A 99 -1.35 20.58 -0.62
N ILE A 100 -1.38 19.33 -1.09
CA ILE A 100 -2.30 18.31 -0.59
C ILE A 100 -1.66 17.37 0.42
N GLY A 101 -0.37 17.49 0.65
CA GLY A 101 0.38 16.70 1.63
C GLY A 101 1.87 16.78 1.41
N ASN A 102 2.61 16.17 2.32
CA ASN A 102 4.06 16.05 2.23
C ASN A 102 4.46 14.59 2.44
N ILE A 103 5.31 14.03 1.56
CA ILE A 103 5.75 12.64 1.58
C ILE A 103 7.19 12.48 2.11
N GLY A 104 7.76 13.58 2.64
CA GLY A 104 9.16 13.67 3.05
C GLY A 104 10.12 13.90 1.88
N PRO A 105 11.39 14.18 2.16
CA PRO A 105 12.37 14.43 1.12
C PRO A 105 12.47 13.27 0.14
N VAL A 106 12.24 13.55 -1.14
CA VAL A 106 12.26 12.57 -2.22
C VAL A 106 13.43 12.82 -3.16
N ASP A 107 13.87 11.74 -3.79
CA ASP A 107 14.92 11.77 -4.79
C ASP A 107 14.40 11.31 -6.16
N VAL A 108 13.47 10.36 -6.16
CA VAL A 108 12.86 9.83 -7.37
C VAL A 108 11.35 9.69 -7.17
N ILE A 109 10.57 10.26 -8.08
CA ILE A 109 9.16 9.93 -8.25
C ILE A 109 9.05 8.94 -9.39
N ILE A 110 8.57 7.74 -9.07
CA ILE A 110 8.45 6.64 -10.03
C ILE A 110 7.13 6.74 -10.78
N ARG A 111 6.06 7.03 -10.02
CA ARG A 111 4.71 7.10 -10.57
C ARG A 111 3.84 8.00 -9.70
N LEU A 112 3.01 8.78 -10.36
CA LEU A 112 2.01 9.61 -9.75
C LEU A 112 0.71 9.43 -10.54
N ASP A 113 -0.31 8.83 -9.89
CA ASP A 113 -1.61 8.58 -10.49
C ASP A 113 -2.71 9.08 -9.57
N GLY A 114 -3.87 9.31 -10.15
CA GLY A 114 -5.04 9.65 -9.36
C GLY A 114 -6.11 10.35 -10.16
N PHE A 115 -7.10 10.83 -9.43
CA PHE A 115 -8.24 11.53 -10.02
C PHE A 115 -8.78 12.61 -9.10
N VAL A 116 -9.52 13.53 -9.71
CA VAL A 116 -10.37 14.52 -9.03
C VAL A 116 -11.80 14.26 -9.47
N ARG A 117 -12.72 14.19 -8.52
CA ARG A 117 -14.16 14.04 -8.75
C ARG A 117 -14.85 15.40 -8.63
N ARG A 118 -15.75 15.67 -9.55
CA ARG A 118 -16.62 16.83 -9.53
C ARG A 118 -17.96 16.49 -8.86
N PRO A 119 -18.68 17.45 -8.25
CA PRO A 119 -20.02 17.24 -7.69
C PRO A 119 -21.03 16.68 -8.70
N THR A 120 -20.83 16.96 -9.98
CA THR A 120 -21.65 16.43 -11.09
C THR A 120 -21.32 14.97 -11.45
N GLY A 121 -20.43 14.29 -10.70
CA GLY A 121 -20.05 12.90 -10.92
C GLY A 121 -18.92 12.69 -11.94
N GLY A 122 -18.43 13.73 -12.60
CA GLY A 122 -17.32 13.62 -13.55
C GLY A 122 -16.00 13.33 -12.84
N LEU A 123 -15.21 12.39 -13.40
CA LEU A 123 -13.85 12.07 -12.94
C LEU A 123 -12.85 12.66 -13.92
N GLN A 124 -11.78 13.27 -13.39
CA GLN A 124 -10.67 13.78 -14.17
C GLN A 124 -9.36 13.27 -13.59
N THR A 125 -8.54 12.61 -14.41
CA THR A 125 -7.25 12.09 -13.99
C THR A 125 -6.21 13.21 -13.90
N PHE A 126 -5.23 13.05 -13.01
CA PHE A 126 -4.07 13.94 -12.97
C PHE A 126 -3.25 13.83 -14.26
N GLY A 127 -2.72 14.96 -14.73
CA GLY A 127 -1.98 15.02 -15.99
C GLY A 127 -2.86 15.23 -17.23
N PHE A 128 -4.17 15.35 -17.07
CA PHE A 128 -5.07 15.60 -18.19
C PHE A 128 -5.14 17.09 -18.52
N ALA A 129 -4.81 17.44 -19.75
CA ALA A 129 -5.04 18.77 -20.31
C ALA A 129 -6.08 18.66 -21.42
N TYR A 130 -7.17 19.41 -21.33
CA TYR A 130 -8.14 19.48 -22.41
C TYR A 130 -7.58 20.36 -23.52
N TYR A 131 -7.42 19.81 -24.73
CA TYR A 131 -6.80 20.50 -25.87
C TYR A 131 -7.45 21.87 -26.20
N ASN A 132 -8.75 21.99 -26.02
CA ASN A 132 -9.50 23.21 -26.33
C ASN A 132 -9.83 24.09 -25.11
N ASN A 133 -9.45 23.69 -23.90
CA ASN A 133 -9.71 24.47 -22.70
C ASN A 133 -8.66 24.21 -21.62
N PRO A 134 -7.54 24.93 -21.64
CA PRO A 134 -6.48 24.81 -20.63
C PRO A 134 -6.95 25.12 -19.21
N GLN A 135 -8.11 25.76 -19.07
CA GLN A 135 -8.75 25.99 -17.77
C GLN A 135 -9.31 24.70 -17.14
N GLN A 136 -9.39 23.59 -17.86
CA GLN A 136 -9.82 22.30 -17.32
C GLN A 136 -8.63 21.36 -17.00
N MET A 137 -7.46 21.91 -16.88
CA MET A 137 -6.26 21.15 -16.55
C MET A 137 -6.19 20.84 -15.05
N VAL A 138 -5.81 19.61 -14.72
CA VAL A 138 -5.38 19.21 -13.36
C VAL A 138 -4.04 18.54 -13.49
N THR A 139 -3.02 19.13 -12.89
CA THR A 139 -1.68 18.56 -12.85
C THR A 139 -1.21 18.43 -11.41
N ALA A 140 -0.20 17.60 -11.19
CA ALA A 140 0.43 17.49 -9.90
C ALA A 140 1.94 17.38 -10.07
N ASN A 141 2.66 17.94 -9.13
CA ASN A 141 4.09 17.76 -9.00
C ASN A 141 4.47 17.45 -7.54
N VAL A 142 5.70 17.03 -7.34
CA VAL A 142 6.29 16.82 -6.02
C VAL A 142 7.57 17.63 -5.96
N THR A 143 7.71 18.46 -4.93
CA THR A 143 8.95 19.21 -4.69
C THR A 143 10.04 18.29 -4.14
N LYS A 144 11.30 18.72 -4.15
CA LYS A 144 12.42 17.94 -3.56
C LYS A 144 12.28 17.77 -2.03
N GLU A 145 11.54 18.65 -1.37
CA GLU A 145 11.18 18.59 0.05
C GLU A 145 10.02 17.62 0.31
N GLY A 146 9.38 17.12 -0.77
CA GLY A 146 8.30 16.15 -0.71
C GLY A 146 6.91 16.76 -0.66
N ASP A 147 6.75 18.05 -0.83
CA ASP A 147 5.43 18.66 -0.93
C ASP A 147 4.75 18.22 -2.23
N VAL A 148 3.57 17.68 -2.09
CA VAL A 148 2.73 17.27 -3.22
C VAL A 148 1.77 18.41 -3.54
N VAL A 149 1.99 19.03 -4.67
CA VAL A 149 1.26 20.21 -5.11
C VAL A 149 0.39 19.87 -6.31
N VAL A 150 -0.90 20.11 -6.17
CA VAL A 150 -1.87 19.98 -7.26
C VAL A 150 -2.18 21.38 -7.81
N TYR A 151 -2.05 21.53 -9.11
CA TYR A 151 -2.48 22.70 -9.83
C TYR A 151 -3.79 22.40 -10.56
N LYS A 152 -4.78 23.26 -10.37
CA LYS A 152 -6.07 23.22 -11.05
C LYS A 152 -6.29 24.52 -11.83
N GLY A 153 -6.58 24.37 -13.11
CA GLY A 153 -6.60 25.49 -14.05
C GLY A 153 -7.83 26.36 -14.00
N ASN A 154 -8.97 25.97 -13.55
CA ASN A 154 -10.15 26.83 -13.36
C ASN A 154 -11.36 26.16 -12.69
N ALA A 155 -12.14 27.01 -12.13
CA ALA A 155 -13.56 27.22 -11.80
C ALA A 155 -14.52 26.01 -11.80
N TRP A 156 -14.11 24.83 -11.35
CA TRP A 156 -15.04 23.78 -10.96
C TRP A 156 -14.73 23.29 -9.56
N THR A 157 -15.75 23.07 -8.78
CA THR A 157 -15.62 22.62 -7.40
C THR A 157 -15.11 21.18 -7.33
N THR A 158 -14.20 20.90 -6.43
CA THR A 158 -13.73 19.55 -6.12
C THR A 158 -14.63 18.95 -5.06
N GLU A 159 -15.19 17.77 -5.32
CA GLU A 159 -15.92 16.99 -4.33
C GLU A 159 -14.96 16.07 -3.55
N TYR A 160 -14.05 15.44 -4.29
CA TYR A 160 -13.10 14.49 -3.72
C TYR A 160 -11.92 14.33 -4.67
N TYR A 161 -10.74 14.07 -4.11
CA TYR A 161 -9.58 13.62 -4.88
C TYR A 161 -8.88 12.46 -4.19
N ALA A 162 -8.24 11.61 -4.97
CA ALA A 162 -7.34 10.58 -4.51
C ALA A 162 -6.11 10.51 -5.43
N MET A 163 -4.95 10.43 -4.83
CA MET A 163 -3.67 10.35 -5.53
C MET A 163 -2.81 9.25 -4.93
N VAL A 164 -2.24 8.42 -5.76
CA VAL A 164 -1.26 7.38 -5.39
C VAL A 164 0.11 7.82 -5.90
N ILE A 165 1.09 7.80 -5.02
CA ILE A 165 2.46 8.18 -5.34
C ILE A 165 3.39 7.02 -5.01
N TYR A 166 4.23 6.63 -5.98
CA TYR A 166 5.34 5.69 -5.82
C TYR A 166 6.65 6.46 -5.92
N TYR A 167 7.50 6.33 -4.92
CA TYR A 167 8.72 7.15 -4.81
C TYR A 167 9.83 6.44 -4.05
N CYS A 168 11.06 6.93 -4.23
CA CYS A 168 12.18 6.61 -3.37
C CYS A 168 12.50 7.82 -2.48
N GLN A 169 12.69 7.57 -1.20
CA GLN A 169 13.15 8.60 -0.25
C GLN A 169 14.60 8.97 -0.55
N LYS A 170 14.97 10.20 -0.23
CA LYS A 170 16.36 10.65 -0.28
C LYS A 170 17.18 9.86 0.71
N SER A 171 18.36 9.42 0.30
CA SER A 171 19.29 8.70 1.19
C SER A 171 19.63 9.56 2.41
N GLY A 172 19.44 8.98 3.62
CA GLY A 172 19.68 9.68 4.88
C GLY A 172 18.47 10.41 5.49
N ALA A 173 17.30 10.37 4.86
CA ALA A 173 16.04 10.80 5.47
C ALA A 173 15.50 9.64 6.32
N SER A 174 15.70 9.70 7.64
CA SER A 174 14.97 8.87 8.60
C SER A 174 13.53 9.40 8.69
N GLY A 175 12.56 8.53 8.37
CA GLY A 175 11.14 8.80 8.57
C GLY A 175 10.73 8.69 10.03
#